data_4b35413f821ac7826c5c375d68d1dcbb
#
_entry.id   4b35413f821ac7826c5c375d68d1dcbb
#
_cell.length_a   1.000
_cell.length_b   1.000
_cell.length_c   1.000
_cell.angle_alpha   90.00
_cell.angle_beta   90.00
_cell.angle_gamma   90.00
#
_symmetry.space_group_name_H-M   'P 1'
#
loop_
_entity.id
_entity.type
_entity.pdbx_description
1 polymer ?
#
loop_
_entity_poly.entity_id
_entity_poly.type
_entity_poly.pdbx_seq_one_letter_code
_entity_poly.pdbx_strand_id
1 'polypeptide(L)'
;MKKIAITILTVFMLTVFLANVGYAIDIPLRVVVNGEEVNFPDAKPFIDANGRTQTPARFIGEALGATVTWDGNAKKAVFKMNGTTLELFIGKKEYQLNRQKKQMDTEALLIEGRTFVPARYVAEAFGATVSWNAAIKTVYINMDKTGKVENEGDTREVAGFIVPKGIDLMVAGADEDSGYEAVFTISFLRKNVEKQKDDMEKILLQKFSEDTVKEIMSVVRSKVNYTDVIEERYFYDKKTDQYMYMPKSWPTRTSTITLFIYRKGDKPF
;
A
#
# COMPACT_ATOMS: atom_id res chain seq x y z
N MET A 1 -55.12 22.98 -13.94
CA MET A 1 -54.48 22.32 -12.79
C MET A 1 -53.62 21.12 -13.17
N LYS A 2 -54.08 20.14 -13.95
CA LYS A 2 -53.25 18.96 -14.34
C LYS A 2 -51.95 19.29 -15.11
N LYS A 3 -51.94 20.30 -16.00
CA LYS A 3 -50.77 20.71 -16.76
C LYS A 3 -49.69 21.36 -15.89
N ILE A 4 -50.07 22.14 -14.88
CA ILE A 4 -49.16 22.80 -13.94
C ILE A 4 -48.53 21.74 -13.01
N ALA A 5 -49.28 20.75 -12.55
CA ALA A 5 -48.76 19.65 -11.74
C ALA A 5 -47.74 18.79 -12.47
N ILE A 6 -47.93 18.53 -13.78
CA ILE A 6 -46.99 17.80 -14.61
C ILE A 6 -45.69 18.60 -14.79
N THR A 7 -45.78 19.91 -15.03
CA THR A 7 -44.59 20.76 -15.18
C THR A 7 -43.80 20.88 -13.88
N ILE A 8 -44.45 20.96 -12.73
CA ILE A 8 -43.75 20.94 -11.42
C ILE A 8 -43.06 19.60 -11.17
N LEU A 9 -43.71 18.48 -11.50
CA LEU A 9 -43.13 17.15 -11.32
C LEU A 9 -41.91 16.92 -12.23
N THR A 10 -41.97 17.42 -13.49
CA THR A 10 -40.82 17.31 -14.42
C THR A 10 -39.65 18.18 -13.99
N VAL A 11 -39.87 19.38 -13.48
CA VAL A 11 -38.82 20.26 -12.94
C VAL A 11 -38.24 19.66 -11.67
N PHE A 12 -39.05 19.08 -10.77
CA PHE A 12 -38.56 18.42 -9.58
C PHE A 12 -37.73 17.16 -9.91
N MET A 13 -38.14 16.38 -10.92
CA MET A 13 -37.39 15.21 -11.37
C MET A 13 -36.08 15.60 -12.04
N LEU A 14 -36.01 16.72 -12.75
CA LEU A 14 -34.77 17.24 -13.37
C LEU A 14 -33.79 17.77 -12.32
N THR A 15 -34.26 18.38 -11.23
CA THR A 15 -33.39 18.86 -10.13
C THR A 15 -32.80 17.72 -9.31
N VAL A 16 -33.50 16.61 -9.13
CA VAL A 16 -32.96 15.40 -8.47
C VAL A 16 -31.89 14.72 -9.31
N PHE A 17 -31.97 14.80 -10.63
CA PHE A 17 -30.94 14.21 -11.53
C PHE A 17 -29.63 15.01 -11.55
N LEU A 18 -29.64 16.30 -11.21
CA LEU A 18 -28.46 17.17 -11.17
C LEU A 18 -27.70 17.09 -9.83
N ALA A 19 -28.24 16.42 -8.81
CA ALA A 19 -27.63 16.36 -7.48
C ALA A 19 -26.53 15.28 -7.31
N ASN A 20 -26.24 14.48 -8.35
CA ASN A 20 -25.15 13.52 -8.33
C ASN A 20 -23.85 14.09 -8.93
N VAL A 21 -23.46 15.29 -8.52
CA VAL A 21 -22.09 15.76 -8.73
C VAL A 21 -21.22 15.01 -7.72
N GLY A 22 -20.78 13.82 -8.09
CA GLY A 22 -19.76 13.11 -7.33
C GLY A 22 -18.51 13.99 -7.29
N TYR A 23 -18.18 14.55 -6.15
CA TYR A 23 -16.87 15.14 -5.93
C TYR A 23 -15.85 14.01 -6.05
N ALA A 24 -15.11 13.97 -7.15
CA ALA A 24 -13.93 13.13 -7.25
C ALA A 24 -12.94 13.63 -6.21
N ILE A 25 -12.77 12.90 -5.12
CA ILE A 25 -11.70 13.17 -4.16
C ILE A 25 -10.39 12.91 -4.91
N ASP A 26 -9.64 13.97 -5.17
CA ASP A 26 -8.31 13.82 -5.76
C ASP A 26 -7.35 13.27 -4.71
N ILE A 27 -7.21 11.95 -4.71
CA ILE A 27 -6.27 11.25 -3.82
C ILE A 27 -4.86 11.50 -4.34
N PRO A 28 -3.97 12.13 -3.56
CA PRO A 28 -2.61 12.38 -3.99
C PRO A 28 -1.85 11.06 -4.21
N LEU A 29 -0.95 11.06 -5.19
CA LEU A 29 -0.04 9.95 -5.41
C LEU A 29 0.98 9.88 -4.27
N ARG A 30 1.07 8.73 -3.61
CA ARG A 30 1.98 8.47 -2.51
C ARG A 30 2.97 7.36 -2.84
N VAL A 31 4.12 7.42 -2.17
CA VAL A 31 5.15 6.39 -2.23
C VAL A 31 5.50 6.02 -0.80
N VAL A 32 5.43 4.74 -0.50
CA VAL A 32 5.75 4.17 0.82
C VAL A 32 6.93 3.23 0.65
N VAL A 33 7.99 3.42 1.41
CA VAL A 33 9.18 2.59 1.40
C VAL A 33 9.36 1.96 2.78
N ASN A 34 9.37 0.63 2.84
CA ASN A 34 9.48 -0.15 4.08
C ASN A 34 8.46 0.26 5.16
N GLY A 35 7.23 0.58 4.73
CA GLY A 35 6.14 1.01 5.61
C GLY A 35 6.15 2.49 6.00
N GLU A 36 7.12 3.29 5.55
CA GLU A 36 7.19 4.73 5.80
C GLU A 36 6.84 5.53 4.54
N GLU A 37 5.95 6.52 4.67
CA GLU A 37 5.61 7.41 3.56
C GLU A 37 6.78 8.34 3.24
N VAL A 38 7.19 8.35 1.96
CA VAL A 38 8.27 9.23 1.49
C VAL A 38 7.75 10.65 1.41
N ASN A 39 8.38 11.56 2.13
CA ASN A 39 8.07 12.98 2.04
C ASN A 39 8.72 13.61 0.81
N PHE A 40 7.92 14.33 0.02
CA PHE A 40 8.34 15.07 -1.18
C PHE A 40 8.07 16.58 -0.98
N PRO A 41 8.95 17.32 -0.31
CA PRO A 41 8.68 18.70 0.09
C PRO A 41 8.63 19.69 -1.07
N ASP A 42 9.42 19.46 -2.12
CA ASP A 42 9.64 20.44 -3.20
C ASP A 42 9.25 19.96 -4.60
N ALA A 43 9.08 18.66 -4.81
CA ALA A 43 8.69 18.09 -6.10
C ALA A 43 7.89 16.81 -5.87
N LYS A 44 6.65 16.78 -6.37
CA LYS A 44 5.73 15.66 -6.14
C LYS A 44 5.94 14.53 -7.14
N PRO A 45 5.75 13.27 -6.75
CA PRO A 45 5.71 12.16 -7.69
C PRO A 45 4.50 12.29 -8.63
N PHE A 46 4.61 11.72 -9.82
CA PHE A 46 3.51 11.69 -10.81
C PHE A 46 3.55 10.39 -11.61
N ILE A 47 2.44 10.10 -12.31
CA ILE A 47 2.37 8.97 -13.25
C ILE A 47 2.62 9.53 -14.65
N ASP A 48 3.61 8.95 -15.33
CA ASP A 48 3.97 9.35 -16.70
C ASP A 48 3.01 8.76 -17.75
N ALA A 49 3.21 9.13 -19.02
CA ALA A 49 2.39 8.65 -20.13
C ALA A 49 2.46 7.13 -20.36
N ASN A 50 3.48 6.47 -19.82
CA ASN A 50 3.66 5.02 -19.87
C ASN A 50 3.03 4.31 -18.66
N GLY A 51 2.34 5.03 -17.77
CA GLY A 51 1.74 4.52 -16.55
C GLY A 51 2.76 4.16 -15.45
N ARG A 52 3.96 4.78 -15.48
CA ARG A 52 5.00 4.57 -14.49
C ARG A 52 5.07 5.72 -13.50
N THR A 53 5.25 5.38 -12.22
CA THR A 53 5.42 6.39 -11.18
C THR A 53 6.82 6.97 -11.25
N GLN A 54 6.90 8.24 -11.60
CA GLN A 54 8.09 9.04 -11.58
C GLN A 54 8.25 9.70 -10.21
N THR A 55 9.42 9.58 -9.62
CA THR A 55 9.73 10.12 -8.29
C THR A 55 10.99 10.98 -8.36
N PRO A 56 11.08 12.08 -7.57
CA PRO A 56 12.32 12.81 -7.44
C PRO A 56 13.45 11.90 -6.97
N ALA A 57 14.52 11.83 -7.75
CA ALA A 57 15.61 10.85 -7.61
C ALA A 57 16.24 10.82 -6.22
N ARG A 58 16.46 12.00 -5.61
CA ARG A 58 17.07 12.10 -4.29
C ARG A 58 16.21 11.42 -3.23
N PHE A 59 14.92 11.78 -3.16
CA PHE A 59 14.04 11.32 -2.09
C PHE A 59 13.80 9.82 -2.14
N ILE A 60 13.61 9.25 -3.35
CA ILE A 60 13.43 7.81 -3.46
C ILE A 60 14.73 7.04 -3.14
N GLY A 61 15.88 7.57 -3.55
CA GLY A 61 17.17 6.97 -3.23
C GLY A 61 17.46 6.99 -1.74
N GLU A 62 17.26 8.13 -1.06
CA GLU A 62 17.45 8.27 0.38
C GLU A 62 16.50 7.37 1.17
N ALA A 63 15.23 7.29 0.77
CA ALA A 63 14.25 6.41 1.40
C ALA A 63 14.62 4.92 1.29
N LEU A 64 15.30 4.53 0.21
CA LEU A 64 15.84 3.18 0.02
C LEU A 64 17.18 2.95 0.76
N GLY A 65 17.79 4.00 1.31
CA GLY A 65 19.12 3.94 1.92
C GLY A 65 20.28 4.02 0.92
N ALA A 66 20.02 4.42 -0.32
CA ALA A 66 21.04 4.59 -1.35
C ALA A 66 21.64 6.01 -1.33
N THR A 67 22.92 6.12 -1.65
CA THR A 67 23.55 7.40 -1.97
C THR A 67 23.18 7.78 -3.38
N VAL A 68 22.69 9.02 -3.57
CA VAL A 68 22.29 9.55 -4.88
C VAL A 68 23.23 10.69 -5.28
N THR A 69 23.80 10.59 -6.47
CA THR A 69 24.65 11.62 -7.07
C THR A 69 24.19 11.95 -8.49
N TRP A 70 24.45 13.18 -8.90
CA TRP A 70 24.18 13.65 -10.24
C TRP A 70 25.49 13.87 -11.03
N ASP A 71 25.59 13.24 -12.21
CA ASP A 71 26.66 13.50 -13.18
C ASP A 71 26.12 14.41 -14.29
N GLY A 72 26.46 15.70 -14.22
CA GLY A 72 25.97 16.70 -15.17
C GLY A 72 26.54 16.53 -16.57
N ASN A 73 27.76 16.03 -16.70
CA ASN A 73 28.41 15.81 -18.00
C ASN A 73 27.77 14.65 -18.75
N ALA A 74 27.48 13.56 -18.06
CA ALA A 74 26.85 12.39 -18.64
C ALA A 74 25.30 12.48 -18.58
N LYS A 75 24.73 13.52 -17.97
CA LYS A 75 23.28 13.72 -17.75
C LYS A 75 22.62 12.48 -17.15
N LYS A 76 23.17 11.97 -16.04
CA LYS A 76 22.68 10.77 -15.39
C LYS A 76 22.57 10.91 -13.88
N ALA A 77 21.58 10.24 -13.30
CA ALA A 77 21.50 9.99 -11.87
C ALA A 77 22.20 8.66 -11.54
N VAL A 78 23.04 8.67 -10.50
CA VAL A 78 23.78 7.49 -10.04
C VAL A 78 23.36 7.18 -8.62
N PHE A 79 22.90 5.96 -8.42
CA PHE A 79 22.50 5.42 -7.12
C PHE A 79 23.49 4.34 -6.70
N LYS A 80 23.92 4.36 -5.44
CA LYS A 80 24.83 3.36 -4.89
C LYS A 80 24.35 2.86 -3.54
N MET A 81 24.28 1.55 -3.39
CA MET A 81 23.95 0.88 -2.13
C MET A 81 24.50 -0.54 -2.13
N ASN A 82 25.11 -0.97 -1.04
CA ASN A 82 25.59 -2.35 -0.81
C ASN A 82 26.39 -2.94 -1.99
N GLY A 83 27.29 -2.15 -2.59
CA GLY A 83 28.08 -2.58 -3.75
C GLY A 83 27.35 -2.58 -5.10
N THR A 84 26.07 -2.32 -5.12
CA THR A 84 25.27 -2.16 -6.34
C THR A 84 25.30 -0.70 -6.79
N THR A 85 25.50 -0.52 -8.11
CA THR A 85 25.46 0.81 -8.77
C THR A 85 24.41 0.78 -9.88
N LEU A 86 23.45 1.68 -9.78
CA LEU A 86 22.45 1.94 -10.80
C LEU A 86 22.69 3.31 -11.44
N GLU A 87 22.72 3.38 -12.77
CA GLU A 87 22.87 4.62 -13.53
C GLU A 87 21.69 4.81 -14.47
N LEU A 88 20.94 5.89 -14.29
CA LEU A 88 19.79 6.25 -15.12
C LEU A 88 20.12 7.51 -15.92
N PHE A 89 20.08 7.39 -17.25
CA PHE A 89 20.39 8.49 -18.16
C PHE A 89 19.11 9.27 -18.51
N ILE A 90 19.17 10.60 -18.44
CA ILE A 90 18.03 11.46 -18.77
C ILE A 90 17.62 11.27 -20.23
N GLY A 91 16.33 11.08 -20.47
CA GLY A 91 15.74 10.91 -21.80
C GLY A 91 16.12 9.60 -22.47
N LYS A 92 16.57 8.59 -21.69
CA LYS A 92 16.93 7.28 -22.25
C LYS A 92 16.21 6.16 -21.52
N LYS A 93 15.72 5.19 -22.29
CA LYS A 93 15.19 3.92 -21.75
C LYS A 93 16.32 2.96 -21.38
N GLU A 94 17.51 3.09 -21.96
CA GLU A 94 18.70 2.33 -21.55
C GLU A 94 19.20 2.84 -20.19
N TYR A 95 19.50 1.90 -19.30
CA TYR A 95 20.13 2.16 -18.02
C TYR A 95 21.25 1.15 -17.75
N GLN A 96 22.06 1.41 -16.76
CA GLN A 96 23.12 0.49 -16.37
C GLN A 96 22.94 0.03 -14.91
N LEU A 97 23.04 -1.28 -14.70
CA LEU A 97 23.08 -1.89 -13.37
C LEU A 97 24.38 -2.68 -13.26
N ASN A 98 25.27 -2.25 -12.38
CA ASN A 98 26.62 -2.83 -12.21
C ASN A 98 27.38 -2.90 -13.54
N ARG A 99 27.31 -1.83 -14.35
CA ARG A 99 27.89 -1.70 -15.70
C ARG A 99 27.22 -2.55 -16.79
N GLN A 100 26.20 -3.35 -16.44
CA GLN A 100 25.42 -4.09 -17.42
C GLN A 100 24.28 -3.22 -17.97
N LYS A 101 24.19 -3.13 -19.28
CA LYS A 101 23.10 -2.39 -19.96
C LYS A 101 21.79 -3.13 -19.86
N LYS A 102 20.73 -2.43 -19.50
CA LYS A 102 19.36 -2.92 -19.41
C LYS A 102 18.40 -1.91 -20.02
N GLN A 103 17.14 -2.29 -20.23
CA GLN A 103 16.10 -1.43 -20.81
C GLN A 103 14.93 -1.26 -19.85
N MET A 104 14.40 -0.04 -19.81
CA MET A 104 13.14 0.32 -19.15
C MET A 104 12.07 0.53 -20.22
N ASP A 105 10.83 0.46 -19.81
CA ASP A 105 9.66 0.82 -20.65
C ASP A 105 9.35 2.33 -20.62
N THR A 106 10.01 3.08 -19.78
CA THR A 106 9.95 4.53 -19.63
C THR A 106 11.38 5.11 -19.55
N GLU A 107 11.53 6.39 -19.25
CA GLU A 107 12.81 7.07 -19.15
C GLU A 107 12.93 7.91 -17.88
N ALA A 108 14.15 8.22 -17.45
CA ALA A 108 14.39 9.24 -16.43
C ALA A 108 14.24 10.64 -17.04
N LEU A 109 13.66 11.57 -16.28
CA LEU A 109 13.28 12.90 -16.77
C LEU A 109 13.99 14.01 -15.99
N LEU A 110 14.20 15.13 -16.65
CA LEU A 110 14.63 16.38 -16.02
C LEU A 110 13.49 17.40 -16.19
N ILE A 111 12.84 17.77 -15.10
CA ILE A 111 11.71 18.70 -15.09
C ILE A 111 12.01 19.79 -14.08
N GLU A 112 12.00 21.05 -14.50
CA GLU A 112 12.25 22.22 -13.64
C GLU A 112 13.53 22.10 -12.79
N GLY A 113 14.59 21.56 -13.39
CA GLY A 113 15.87 21.34 -12.71
C GLY A 113 15.90 20.18 -11.71
N ARG A 114 14.83 19.39 -11.63
CA ARG A 114 14.73 18.18 -10.79
C ARG A 114 14.80 16.92 -11.64
N THR A 115 15.59 15.98 -11.19
CA THR A 115 15.67 14.65 -11.83
C THR A 115 14.58 13.76 -11.27
N PHE A 116 13.72 13.26 -12.16
CA PHE A 116 12.73 12.26 -11.86
C PHE A 116 13.15 10.90 -12.42
N VAL A 117 12.89 9.86 -11.67
CA VAL A 117 13.25 8.49 -12.02
C VAL A 117 12.07 7.54 -11.81
N PRO A 118 11.94 6.50 -12.65
CA PRO A 118 10.87 5.52 -12.44
C PRO A 118 11.13 4.74 -11.16
N ALA A 119 10.29 4.92 -10.15
CA ALA A 119 10.46 4.35 -8.80
C ALA A 119 10.69 2.84 -8.80
N ARG A 120 9.97 2.11 -9.67
CA ARG A 120 10.10 0.66 -9.82
C ARG A 120 11.52 0.24 -10.17
N TYR A 121 12.12 0.85 -11.20
CA TYR A 121 13.46 0.47 -11.68
C TYR A 121 14.53 0.79 -10.65
N VAL A 122 14.37 1.87 -9.89
CA VAL A 122 15.29 2.17 -8.77
C VAL A 122 15.14 1.13 -7.67
N ALA A 123 13.93 0.81 -7.27
CA ALA A 123 13.65 -0.15 -6.21
C ALA A 123 14.13 -1.57 -6.56
N GLU A 124 13.76 -2.08 -7.73
CA GLU A 124 14.14 -3.42 -8.19
C GLU A 124 15.65 -3.58 -8.41
N ALA A 125 16.36 -2.51 -8.78
CA ALA A 125 17.82 -2.53 -8.90
C ALA A 125 18.52 -2.87 -7.57
N PHE A 126 17.88 -2.56 -6.45
CA PHE A 126 18.37 -2.84 -5.11
C PHE A 126 17.65 -4.02 -4.43
N GLY A 127 16.92 -4.82 -5.20
CA GLY A 127 16.27 -6.03 -4.70
C GLY A 127 14.95 -5.80 -3.96
N ALA A 128 14.36 -4.59 -4.07
CA ALA A 128 13.05 -4.32 -3.49
C ALA A 128 11.92 -4.89 -4.35
N THR A 129 10.83 -5.25 -3.72
CA THR A 129 9.55 -5.53 -4.37
C THR A 129 8.72 -4.26 -4.50
N VAL A 130 7.95 -4.13 -5.59
CA VAL A 130 7.11 -2.96 -5.85
C VAL A 130 5.69 -3.38 -6.15
N SER A 131 4.74 -2.86 -5.39
CA SER A 131 3.31 -3.03 -5.63
C SER A 131 2.60 -1.69 -5.77
N TRP A 132 1.46 -1.70 -6.46
CA TRP A 132 0.62 -0.53 -6.70
C TRP A 132 -0.78 -0.74 -6.16
N ASN A 133 -1.27 0.18 -5.36
CA ASN A 133 -2.67 0.22 -4.94
C ASN A 133 -3.39 1.36 -5.68
N ALA A 134 -4.20 1.00 -6.68
CA ALA A 134 -4.91 1.96 -7.51
C ALA A 134 -6.01 2.72 -6.75
N ALA A 135 -6.65 2.09 -5.75
CA ALA A 135 -7.76 2.70 -5.01
C ALA A 135 -7.32 3.92 -4.19
N ILE A 136 -6.08 3.91 -3.72
CA ILE A 136 -5.50 4.99 -2.89
C ILE A 136 -4.28 5.64 -3.56
N LYS A 137 -4.05 5.39 -4.84
CA LYS A 137 -2.93 5.92 -5.63
C LYS A 137 -1.58 5.82 -4.90
N THR A 138 -1.25 4.63 -4.36
CA THR A 138 -0.04 4.44 -3.54
C THR A 138 0.87 3.36 -4.13
N VAL A 139 2.15 3.70 -4.29
CA VAL A 139 3.22 2.75 -4.59
C VAL A 139 3.84 2.29 -3.28
N TYR A 140 3.89 0.97 -3.08
CA TYR A 140 4.60 0.35 -1.96
C TYR A 140 5.89 -0.26 -2.48
N ILE A 141 6.98 0.08 -1.82
CA ILE A 141 8.31 -0.45 -2.09
C ILE A 141 8.83 -1.10 -0.82
N ASN A 142 9.02 -2.41 -0.86
CA ASN A 142 9.55 -3.16 0.26
C ASN A 142 10.95 -3.66 -0.13
N MET A 143 11.95 -3.16 0.57
CA MET A 143 13.28 -3.75 0.53
C MET A 143 13.18 -5.08 1.24
N ASP A 144 13.05 -6.16 0.48
CA ASP A 144 13.35 -7.46 1.05
C ASP A 144 14.82 -7.41 1.46
N LYS A 145 15.04 -7.14 2.72
CA LYS A 145 16.29 -7.50 3.34
C LYS A 145 16.34 -9.02 3.20
N THR A 146 16.84 -9.45 2.03
CA THR A 146 17.13 -10.86 1.69
C THR A 146 16.05 -11.81 2.21
N GLY A 147 15.42 -12.59 1.38
CA GLY A 147 14.43 -13.64 1.71
C GLY A 147 14.75 -14.54 2.94
N LYS A 148 15.39 -13.96 3.93
CA LYS A 148 15.44 -14.33 5.33
C LYS A 148 14.45 -13.41 6.02
N VAL A 149 13.36 -13.99 6.49
CA VAL A 149 12.73 -13.53 7.73
C VAL A 149 13.89 -13.20 8.65
N GLU A 150 14.17 -11.90 8.91
CA GLU A 150 15.15 -11.54 9.94
C GLU A 150 14.63 -12.17 11.22
N ASN A 151 15.39 -13.13 11.71
CA ASN A 151 15.14 -14.01 12.83
C ASN A 151 14.21 -15.20 12.54
N GLU A 152 14.71 -16.21 11.80
CA GLU A 152 14.25 -17.61 11.96
C GLU A 152 14.36 -18.12 13.42
N GLY A 153 14.88 -17.31 14.35
CA GLY A 153 15.02 -17.63 15.76
C GLY A 153 14.00 -17.00 16.70
N ASP A 154 13.25 -15.98 16.27
CA ASP A 154 12.39 -15.21 17.19
C ASP A 154 10.96 -15.00 16.65
N THR A 155 10.30 -16.09 16.35
CA THR A 155 8.88 -16.14 15.97
C THR A 155 8.05 -16.77 17.12
N ARG A 156 6.75 -16.54 17.07
CA ARG A 156 5.76 -17.27 17.88
C ARG A 156 4.65 -17.78 16.99
N GLU A 157 4.07 -18.88 17.34
CA GLU A 157 2.91 -19.41 16.66
C GLU A 157 1.63 -18.90 17.34
N VAL A 158 0.67 -18.46 16.55
CA VAL A 158 -0.65 -18.01 16.99
C VAL A 158 -1.70 -18.57 16.04
N ALA A 159 -2.52 -19.49 16.50
CA ALA A 159 -3.59 -20.11 15.69
C ALA A 159 -3.11 -20.62 14.32
N GLY A 160 -1.92 -21.23 14.26
CA GLY A 160 -1.30 -21.74 13.03
C GLY A 160 -0.62 -20.69 12.16
N PHE A 161 -0.55 -19.43 12.60
CA PHE A 161 0.25 -18.39 11.95
C PHE A 161 1.62 -18.27 12.61
N ILE A 162 2.67 -18.19 11.78
CA ILE A 162 4.01 -17.85 12.26
C ILE A 162 4.13 -16.32 12.29
N VAL A 163 4.20 -15.78 13.50
CA VAL A 163 4.22 -14.32 13.75
C VAL A 163 5.61 -13.92 14.23
N PRO A 164 6.32 -13.03 13.51
CA PRO A 164 7.60 -12.50 13.98
C PRO A 164 7.43 -11.77 15.32
N LYS A 165 8.36 -11.92 16.26
CA LYS A 165 8.39 -11.11 17.47
C LYS A 165 8.88 -9.69 17.16
N GLY A 166 8.47 -8.75 17.99
CA GLY A 166 8.90 -7.35 17.87
C GLY A 166 8.24 -6.54 16.73
N ILE A 167 7.24 -7.10 16.04
CA ILE A 167 6.42 -6.34 15.10
C ILE A 167 5.38 -5.48 15.84
N ASP A 168 5.01 -4.35 15.25
CA ASP A 168 3.99 -3.44 15.82
C ASP A 168 2.55 -3.93 15.63
N LEU A 169 2.31 -4.81 14.65
CA LEU A 169 1.03 -5.48 14.46
C LEU A 169 0.74 -6.39 15.68
N MET A 170 -0.41 -6.21 16.28
CA MET A 170 -0.87 -7.12 17.33
C MET A 170 -1.57 -8.33 16.69
N VAL A 171 -1.07 -9.52 16.97
CA VAL A 171 -1.69 -10.78 16.60
C VAL A 171 -1.87 -11.60 17.89
N ALA A 172 -3.08 -11.95 18.23
CA ALA A 172 -3.41 -12.72 19.42
C ALA A 172 -4.26 -13.93 19.05
N GLY A 173 -4.05 -15.05 19.74
CA GLY A 173 -5.01 -16.14 19.79
C GLY A 173 -6.22 -15.70 20.63
N ALA A 174 -7.37 -16.22 20.32
CA ALA A 174 -8.58 -15.92 21.07
C ALA A 174 -8.91 -17.07 22.05
N ASP A 175 -9.64 -16.75 23.10
CA ASP A 175 -10.06 -17.71 24.12
C ASP A 175 -11.04 -18.74 23.54
N GLU A 176 -11.10 -19.92 24.15
CA GLU A 176 -11.96 -21.03 23.67
C GLU A 176 -13.44 -20.65 23.56
N ASP A 177 -13.91 -19.77 24.41
CA ASP A 177 -15.31 -19.33 24.48
C ASP A 177 -15.64 -18.18 23.49
N SER A 178 -14.65 -17.60 22.80
CA SER A 178 -14.85 -16.38 21.99
C SER A 178 -15.43 -16.62 20.59
N GLY A 179 -15.46 -17.88 20.10
CA GLY A 179 -15.82 -18.22 18.73
C GLY A 179 -14.77 -17.85 17.66
N TYR A 180 -13.72 -17.16 18.06
CA TYR A 180 -12.60 -16.79 17.17
C TYR A 180 -11.39 -17.67 17.46
N GLU A 181 -10.52 -17.86 16.45
CA GLU A 181 -9.22 -18.50 16.63
C GLU A 181 -8.08 -17.49 16.72
N ALA A 182 -8.21 -16.36 16.02
CA ALA A 182 -7.20 -15.32 16.03
C ALA A 182 -7.81 -13.92 15.85
N VAL A 183 -7.09 -12.93 16.36
CA VAL A 183 -7.41 -11.51 16.23
C VAL A 183 -6.17 -10.76 15.77
N PHE A 184 -6.30 -9.98 14.70
CA PHE A 184 -5.27 -9.09 14.18
C PHE A 184 -5.69 -7.65 14.43
N THR A 185 -4.80 -6.82 14.99
CA THR A 185 -5.11 -5.41 15.25
C THR A 185 -3.99 -4.49 14.80
N ILE A 186 -4.33 -3.56 13.90
CA ILE A 186 -3.48 -2.46 13.45
C ILE A 186 -3.82 -1.23 14.30
N SER A 187 -2.81 -0.59 14.88
CA SER A 187 -2.98 0.63 15.69
C SER A 187 -2.45 1.86 14.98
N PHE A 188 -3.34 2.82 14.74
CA PHE A 188 -3.00 4.14 14.16
C PHE A 188 -2.36 5.10 15.17
N LEU A 189 -2.27 4.73 16.43
CA LEU A 189 -1.53 5.47 17.46
C LEU A 189 -0.04 5.12 17.48
N ARG A 190 0.35 4.04 16.81
CA ARG A 190 1.74 3.64 16.67
C ARG A 190 2.37 4.29 15.43
N LYS A 191 3.70 4.42 15.44
CA LYS A 191 4.45 4.67 14.22
C LYS A 191 4.33 3.45 13.32
N ASN A 192 4.68 3.55 12.04
CA ASN A 192 4.75 2.39 11.13
C ASN A 192 3.40 1.70 10.85
N VAL A 193 2.29 2.45 10.71
CA VAL A 193 0.97 1.88 10.38
C VAL A 193 1.03 1.08 9.08
N GLU A 194 1.71 1.56 8.06
CA GLU A 194 1.83 0.85 6.78
C GLU A 194 2.60 -0.46 6.92
N LYS A 195 3.65 -0.49 7.76
CA LYS A 195 4.35 -1.74 8.07
C LYS A 195 3.44 -2.74 8.80
N GLN A 196 2.58 -2.30 9.71
CA GLN A 196 1.60 -3.18 10.36
C GLN A 196 0.63 -3.79 9.33
N LYS A 197 0.20 -3.02 8.32
CA LYS A 197 -0.64 -3.51 7.22
C LYS A 197 0.11 -4.54 6.37
N ASP A 198 1.37 -4.27 6.03
CA ASP A 198 2.19 -5.21 5.25
C ASP A 198 2.48 -6.49 6.03
N ASP A 199 2.75 -6.41 7.33
CA ASP A 199 2.92 -7.57 8.20
C ASP A 199 1.62 -8.39 8.28
N MET A 200 0.46 -7.74 8.38
CA MET A 200 -0.84 -8.39 8.37
C MET A 200 -1.07 -9.16 7.05
N GLU A 201 -0.81 -8.54 5.90
CA GLU A 201 -0.94 -9.18 4.60
C GLU A 201 -0.06 -10.44 4.49
N LYS A 202 1.23 -10.32 4.84
CA LYS A 202 2.19 -11.44 4.81
C LYS A 202 1.77 -12.59 5.72
N ILE A 203 1.26 -12.29 6.91
CA ILE A 203 0.84 -13.32 7.87
C ILE A 203 -0.45 -14.00 7.39
N LEU A 204 -1.42 -13.25 6.89
CA LEU A 204 -2.68 -13.81 6.36
C LEU A 204 -2.44 -14.73 5.16
N LEU A 205 -1.50 -14.40 4.26
CA LEU A 205 -1.12 -15.21 3.11
C LEU A 205 -0.53 -16.58 3.47
N GLN A 206 -0.08 -16.80 4.70
CA GLN A 206 0.36 -18.12 5.16
C GLN A 206 -0.78 -19.16 5.17
N LYS A 207 -2.01 -18.72 5.35
CA LYS A 207 -3.17 -19.58 5.56
C LYS A 207 -4.24 -19.41 4.49
N PHE A 208 -4.61 -18.19 4.18
CA PHE A 208 -5.75 -17.85 3.32
C PHE A 208 -5.37 -17.76 1.84
N SER A 209 -6.38 -17.73 0.97
CA SER A 209 -6.20 -17.52 -0.48
C SER A 209 -5.80 -16.08 -0.77
N GLU A 210 -5.05 -15.86 -1.86
CA GLU A 210 -4.64 -14.53 -2.32
C GLU A 210 -5.85 -13.62 -2.57
N ASP A 211 -6.93 -14.14 -3.16
CA ASP A 211 -8.15 -13.39 -3.45
C ASP A 211 -8.81 -12.87 -2.17
N THR A 212 -8.95 -13.72 -1.16
CA THR A 212 -9.51 -13.33 0.14
C THR A 212 -8.62 -12.31 0.86
N VAL A 213 -7.30 -12.53 0.87
CA VAL A 213 -6.36 -11.58 1.47
C VAL A 213 -6.39 -10.24 0.73
N LYS A 214 -6.45 -10.23 -0.59
CA LYS A 214 -6.57 -9.01 -1.39
C LYS A 214 -7.86 -8.24 -1.07
N GLU A 215 -8.99 -8.93 -0.90
CA GLU A 215 -10.25 -8.31 -0.50
C GLU A 215 -10.14 -7.66 0.90
N ILE A 216 -9.62 -8.39 1.89
CA ILE A 216 -9.37 -7.87 3.24
C ILE A 216 -8.46 -6.64 3.17
N MET A 217 -7.33 -6.75 2.49
CA MET A 217 -6.34 -5.67 2.41
C MET A 217 -6.82 -4.46 1.63
N SER A 218 -7.77 -4.61 0.70
CA SER A 218 -8.42 -3.47 0.04
C SER A 218 -9.15 -2.57 1.05
N VAL A 219 -9.83 -3.18 2.03
CA VAL A 219 -10.52 -2.47 3.10
C VAL A 219 -9.50 -1.91 4.11
N VAL A 220 -8.53 -2.71 4.55
CA VAL A 220 -7.48 -2.29 5.49
C VAL A 220 -6.70 -1.08 4.96
N ARG A 221 -6.31 -1.12 3.69
CA ARG A 221 -5.52 -0.05 3.06
C ARG A 221 -6.35 1.20 2.71
N SER A 222 -7.68 1.11 2.68
CA SER A 222 -8.54 2.28 2.48
C SER A 222 -8.51 3.25 3.67
N LYS A 223 -8.24 2.75 4.89
CA LYS A 223 -8.06 3.58 6.08
C LYS A 223 -6.64 4.12 6.13
N VAL A 224 -6.49 5.42 5.91
CA VAL A 224 -5.19 6.13 5.87
C VAL A 224 -4.92 6.84 7.18
N ASN A 225 -5.95 7.48 7.74
CA ASN A 225 -5.85 8.25 8.99
C ASN A 225 -6.68 7.58 10.09
N TYR A 226 -6.36 7.88 11.33
CA TYR A 226 -7.14 7.35 12.47
C TYR A 226 -8.61 7.82 12.44
N THR A 227 -8.93 8.94 11.78
CA THR A 227 -10.28 9.49 11.62
C THR A 227 -11.10 8.82 10.52
N ASP A 228 -10.47 8.09 9.60
CA ASP A 228 -11.19 7.43 8.52
C ASP A 228 -12.07 6.32 9.07
N VAL A 229 -13.28 6.18 8.54
CA VAL A 229 -14.24 5.16 8.95
C VAL A 229 -14.14 3.98 8.00
N ILE A 230 -14.03 2.78 8.56
CA ILE A 230 -14.26 1.53 7.84
C ILE A 230 -15.64 1.02 8.23
N GLU A 231 -16.48 0.69 7.26
CA GLU A 231 -17.72 0.00 7.51
C GLU A 231 -17.47 -1.46 7.86
N GLU A 232 -18.37 -2.07 8.63
CA GLU A 232 -18.23 -3.48 8.98
C GLU A 232 -18.22 -4.37 7.74
N ARG A 233 -17.43 -5.42 7.77
CA ARG A 233 -17.27 -6.36 6.67
C ARG A 233 -17.11 -7.79 7.16
N TYR A 234 -17.70 -8.70 6.42
CA TYR A 234 -17.49 -10.13 6.55
C TYR A 234 -16.78 -10.64 5.30
N PHE A 235 -15.84 -11.55 5.50
CA PHE A 235 -15.09 -12.20 4.43
C PHE A 235 -15.20 -13.71 4.61
N TYR A 236 -15.10 -14.44 3.52
CA TYR A 236 -15.12 -15.89 3.53
C TYR A 236 -14.03 -16.46 2.64
N ASP A 237 -13.16 -17.27 3.21
CA ASP A 237 -12.11 -17.97 2.48
C ASP A 237 -12.52 -19.41 2.19
N LYS A 238 -12.70 -19.71 0.90
CA LYS A 238 -13.10 -21.06 0.43
C LYS A 238 -12.01 -22.10 0.67
N LYS A 239 -10.73 -21.72 0.67
CA LYS A 239 -9.60 -22.64 0.84
C LYS A 239 -9.56 -23.22 2.24
N THR A 240 -9.82 -22.40 3.25
CA THR A 240 -9.78 -22.81 4.66
C THR A 240 -11.15 -23.16 5.22
N ASP A 241 -12.24 -22.77 4.54
CA ASP A 241 -13.62 -22.84 5.03
C ASP A 241 -13.80 -22.02 6.32
N GLN A 242 -13.31 -20.78 6.30
CA GLN A 242 -13.34 -19.89 7.46
C GLN A 242 -13.93 -18.54 7.13
N TYR A 243 -14.66 -17.99 8.07
CA TYR A 243 -15.15 -16.62 8.05
C TYR A 243 -14.21 -15.69 8.78
N MET A 244 -14.22 -14.42 8.36
CA MET A 244 -13.51 -13.33 9.04
C MET A 244 -14.42 -12.14 9.18
N TYR A 245 -14.25 -11.39 10.25
CA TYR A 245 -15.07 -10.22 10.56
C TYR A 245 -14.21 -9.02 10.89
N MET A 246 -14.51 -7.92 10.24
CA MET A 246 -13.93 -6.62 10.51
C MET A 246 -15.04 -5.67 10.98
N PRO A 247 -15.07 -5.29 12.26
CA PRO A 247 -16.07 -4.38 12.78
C PRO A 247 -15.90 -2.98 12.22
N LYS A 248 -16.98 -2.22 12.22
CA LYS A 248 -16.97 -0.79 11.89
C LYS A 248 -16.00 -0.04 12.79
N SER A 249 -15.12 0.76 12.18
CA SER A 249 -14.25 1.67 12.93
C SER A 249 -14.91 3.05 13.07
N TRP A 250 -14.97 3.54 14.32
CA TRP A 250 -15.56 4.85 14.63
C TRP A 250 -14.47 5.90 14.86
N PRO A 251 -14.58 7.12 14.30
CA PRO A 251 -13.54 8.16 14.46
C PRO A 251 -13.22 8.53 15.92
N THR A 252 -14.23 8.36 16.80
CA THR A 252 -14.14 8.79 18.20
C THR A 252 -13.80 7.67 19.18
N ARG A 253 -13.75 6.42 18.76
CA ARG A 253 -13.60 5.25 19.66
C ARG A 253 -12.50 4.28 19.32
N THR A 254 -12.07 4.19 18.06
CA THR A 254 -11.01 3.24 17.69
C THR A 254 -10.00 3.85 16.73
N SER A 255 -8.82 4.06 17.20
CA SER A 255 -7.63 4.30 16.39
C SER A 255 -7.07 2.99 15.84
N THR A 256 -7.91 1.97 15.66
CA THR A 256 -7.49 0.62 15.25
C THR A 256 -8.32 0.08 14.10
N ILE A 257 -7.72 -0.86 13.36
CA ILE A 257 -8.44 -1.82 12.53
C ILE A 257 -8.28 -3.17 13.21
N THR A 258 -9.38 -3.88 13.42
CA THR A 258 -9.35 -5.22 14.00
C THR A 258 -9.98 -6.21 13.03
N LEU A 259 -9.32 -7.34 12.79
CA LEU A 259 -9.83 -8.46 12.02
C LEU A 259 -9.92 -9.67 12.94
N PHE A 260 -11.11 -10.18 13.10
CA PHE A 260 -11.40 -11.44 13.83
C PHE A 260 -11.46 -12.58 12.82
N ILE A 261 -10.82 -13.70 13.14
CA ILE A 261 -10.83 -14.93 12.34
C ILE A 261 -11.62 -15.96 13.12
N TYR A 262 -12.75 -16.39 12.55
CA TYR A 262 -13.58 -17.45 13.14
C TYR A 262 -12.88 -18.80 13.07
N ARG A 263 -13.19 -19.68 14.00
CA ARG A 263 -12.76 -21.09 13.91
C ARG A 263 -13.39 -21.73 12.69
N LYS A 264 -12.70 -22.71 12.14
CA LYS A 264 -13.23 -23.50 11.03
C LYS A 264 -14.57 -24.14 11.41
N GLY A 265 -15.59 -23.90 10.58
CA GLY A 265 -16.94 -24.38 10.78
C GLY A 265 -17.85 -23.41 11.55
N ASP A 266 -17.30 -22.41 12.25
CA ASP A 266 -18.09 -21.35 12.89
C ASP A 266 -18.53 -20.30 11.87
N LYS A 267 -19.75 -19.81 12.04
CA LYS A 267 -20.33 -18.79 11.16
C LYS A 267 -20.64 -17.53 11.94
N PRO A 268 -20.49 -16.35 11.33
CA PRO A 268 -21.00 -15.11 11.89
C PRO A 268 -22.54 -15.12 11.76
N PHE A 269 -23.24 -15.75 12.70
CA PHE A 269 -24.73 -15.91 12.75
C PHE A 269 -25.33 -17.01 11.88
#